data_7d02f06d59bbd9dcb2ef233543f42ba2
#
_entry.id   7d02f06d59bbd9dcb2ef233543f42ba2
#
_cell.length_a   1.000
_cell.length_b   1.000
_cell.length_c   1.000
_cell.angle_alpha   90.00
_cell.angle_beta   90.00
_cell.angle_gamma   90.00
#
_symmetry.space_group_name_H-M   'P 1'
#
loop_
_entity.id
_entity.type
_entity.pdbx_description
1 polymer ?
#
loop_
_entity_poly.entity_id
_entity_poly.type
_entity_poly.pdbx_seq_one_letter_code
_entity_poly.pdbx_strand_id
1 'polypeptide(L)'
;MAKILTVDDAAFMRNIIKNTLDKVGYTEIFEAADGIQAIQKYGQIRPELVLLDITMPNLDGLETLRAIKTYDPAANVVMCTAMGQEFMVLDAMKYGARDFIVKPFKADRLIRTVASIIGEP
;
A
#
# COMPACT_ATOMS: atom_id res chain seq x y z
N MET A 1 1.56 -18.29 -0.28
CA MET A 1 0.82 -17.29 0.49
C MET A 1 1.16 -15.90 -0.03
N ALA A 2 0.19 -15.01 -0.08
CA ALA A 2 0.39 -13.68 -0.63
C ALA A 2 1.24 -12.80 0.29
N LYS A 3 2.21 -12.12 -0.27
CA LYS A 3 3.06 -11.16 0.44
C LYS A 3 2.50 -9.77 0.26
N ILE A 4 2.38 -9.03 1.34
CA ILE A 4 1.86 -7.66 1.34
C ILE A 4 2.95 -6.75 1.90
N LEU A 5 3.18 -5.63 1.22
CA LEU A 5 4.09 -4.58 1.69
C LEU A 5 3.26 -3.37 2.10
N THR A 6 3.35 -2.96 3.35
CA THR A 6 2.70 -1.74 3.83
C THR A 6 3.73 -0.63 4.00
N VAL A 7 3.47 0.51 3.40
CA VAL A 7 4.40 1.65 3.36
C VAL A 7 3.73 2.86 3.99
N ASP A 8 4.27 3.29 5.12
CA ASP A 8 3.77 4.45 5.86
C ASP A 8 4.90 4.93 6.78
N ASP A 9 5.08 6.22 6.93
CA ASP A 9 6.11 6.76 7.83
C ASP A 9 5.74 6.62 9.31
N ALA A 10 4.45 6.39 9.61
CA ALA A 10 3.98 6.21 10.98
C ALA A 10 3.97 4.73 11.36
N ALA A 11 4.83 4.34 12.29
CA ALA A 11 4.92 2.95 12.75
C ALA A 11 3.60 2.44 13.33
N PHE A 12 2.86 3.29 14.06
CA PHE A 12 1.59 2.86 14.63
C PHE A 12 0.56 2.52 13.56
N MET A 13 0.58 3.22 12.43
CA MET A 13 -0.33 2.94 11.32
C MET A 13 0.03 1.61 10.64
N ARG A 14 1.33 1.36 10.44
CA ARG A 14 1.78 0.06 9.91
C ARG A 14 1.33 -1.09 10.83
N ASN A 15 1.42 -0.88 12.15
CA ASN A 15 0.98 -1.88 13.11
C ASN A 15 -0.53 -2.12 13.05
N ILE A 16 -1.33 -1.09 12.88
CA ILE A 16 -2.79 -1.23 12.73
C ILE A 16 -3.11 -2.06 11.49
N ILE A 17 -2.50 -1.74 10.36
CA ILE A 17 -2.71 -2.46 9.11
C ILE A 17 -2.28 -3.92 9.25
N LYS A 18 -1.09 -4.14 9.79
CA LYS A 18 -0.54 -5.48 9.98
C LYS A 18 -1.45 -6.32 10.89
N ASN A 19 -1.85 -5.77 12.03
CA ASN A 19 -2.69 -6.51 12.97
C ASN A 19 -4.08 -6.79 12.38
N THR A 20 -4.66 -5.85 11.67
CA THR A 20 -5.97 -6.01 11.03
C THR A 20 -5.94 -7.16 10.02
N LEU A 21 -4.92 -7.19 9.17
CA LEU A 21 -4.81 -8.22 8.13
C LEU A 21 -4.38 -9.56 8.69
N ASP A 22 -3.52 -9.57 9.72
CA ASP A 22 -3.06 -10.81 10.35
C ASP A 22 -4.23 -11.56 10.97
N LYS A 23 -5.16 -10.86 11.60
CA LYS A 23 -6.33 -11.47 12.26
C LYS A 23 -7.22 -12.25 11.30
N VAL A 24 -7.24 -11.90 10.02
CA VAL A 24 -8.05 -12.59 9.03
C VAL A 24 -7.22 -13.53 8.15
N GLY A 25 -5.95 -13.72 8.45
CA GLY A 25 -5.12 -14.75 7.82
C GLY A 25 -4.07 -14.28 6.84
N TYR A 26 -3.96 -12.97 6.57
CA TYR A 26 -2.85 -12.43 5.78
C TYR A 26 -1.66 -12.24 6.72
N THR A 27 -0.71 -13.18 6.71
CA THR A 27 0.35 -13.23 7.71
C THR A 27 1.73 -12.85 7.19
N GLU A 28 1.95 -12.82 5.87
CA GLU A 28 3.23 -12.40 5.30
C GLU A 28 3.18 -10.92 4.95
N ILE A 29 3.31 -10.08 5.97
CA ILE A 29 3.20 -8.63 5.84
C ILE A 29 4.55 -7.99 6.18
N PHE A 30 5.09 -7.25 5.22
CA PHE A 30 6.37 -6.56 5.34
C PHE A 30 6.11 -5.06 5.42
N GLU A 31 7.07 -4.31 5.95
CA GLU A 31 6.91 -2.88 6.22
C GLU A 31 8.03 -2.08 5.58
N ALA A 32 7.70 -0.86 5.16
CA ALA A 32 8.66 0.16 4.77
C ALA A 32 8.22 1.50 5.35
N ALA A 33 9.18 2.31 5.77
CA ALA A 33 8.90 3.59 6.43
C ALA A 33 8.90 4.79 5.47
N ASP A 34 9.40 4.61 4.25
CA ASP A 34 9.39 5.66 3.23
C ASP A 34 9.43 5.03 1.83
N GLY A 35 9.37 5.90 0.82
CA GLY A 35 9.33 5.44 -0.57
C GLY A 35 10.60 4.77 -1.04
N ILE A 36 11.77 5.21 -0.56
CA ILE A 36 13.05 4.61 -0.93
C ILE A 36 13.12 3.18 -0.43
N GLN A 37 12.78 2.95 0.84
CA GLN A 37 12.71 1.61 1.41
C GLN A 37 11.68 0.74 0.68
N ALA A 38 10.54 1.34 0.29
CA ALA A 38 9.50 0.61 -0.42
C ALA A 38 10.00 0.07 -1.76
N ILE A 39 10.70 0.90 -2.53
CA ILE A 39 11.25 0.50 -3.83
C ILE A 39 12.26 -0.62 -3.67
N GLN A 40 13.16 -0.51 -2.69
CA GLN A 40 14.15 -1.53 -2.40
C GLN A 40 13.50 -2.84 -2.00
N LYS A 41 12.55 -2.79 -1.08
CA LYS A 41 11.85 -3.99 -0.61
C LYS A 41 11.00 -4.62 -1.71
N TYR A 42 10.38 -3.82 -2.55
CA TYR A 42 9.62 -4.35 -3.68
C TYR A 42 10.50 -5.24 -4.56
N GLY A 43 11.69 -4.79 -4.88
CA GLY A 43 12.62 -5.58 -5.68
C GLY A 43 13.07 -6.87 -5.00
N GLN A 44 13.21 -6.85 -3.68
CA GLN A 44 13.66 -8.01 -2.89
C GLN A 44 12.53 -9.03 -2.65
N ILE A 45 11.33 -8.54 -2.34
CA ILE A 45 10.23 -9.38 -1.86
C ILE A 45 9.26 -9.73 -3.00
N ARG A 46 9.06 -8.83 -3.94
CA ARG A 46 8.06 -8.96 -5.02
C ARG A 46 6.67 -9.24 -4.45
N PRO A 47 6.13 -8.32 -3.62
CA PRO A 47 4.84 -8.57 -2.98
C PRO A 47 3.70 -8.59 -4.01
N GLU A 48 2.64 -9.31 -3.69
CA GLU A 48 1.44 -9.34 -4.52
C GLU A 48 0.62 -8.06 -4.37
N LEU A 49 0.83 -7.31 -3.28
CA LEU A 49 0.11 -6.07 -3.03
C LEU A 49 0.99 -5.10 -2.25
N VAL A 50 0.94 -3.82 -2.62
CA VAL A 50 1.55 -2.72 -1.87
C VAL A 50 0.43 -1.81 -1.38
N LEU A 51 0.40 -1.56 -0.07
CA LEU A 51 -0.44 -0.53 0.54
C LEU A 51 0.45 0.68 0.77
N LEU A 52 0.22 1.77 0.07
CA LEU A 52 1.16 2.86 -0.06
C LEU A 52 0.54 4.19 0.36
N ASP A 53 1.08 4.79 1.41
CA ASP A 53 0.67 6.12 1.86
C ASP A 53 1.05 7.16 0.80
N ILE A 54 0.14 8.09 0.51
CA ILE A 54 0.40 9.15 -0.48
C ILE A 54 1.40 10.17 0.06
N THR A 55 1.25 10.57 1.32
CA THR A 55 2.08 11.63 1.91
C THR A 55 3.14 11.05 2.83
N MET A 56 4.41 11.14 2.40
CA MET A 56 5.56 10.64 3.16
C MET A 56 6.75 11.57 2.96
N PRO A 57 7.69 11.60 3.92
CA PRO A 57 8.94 12.34 3.73
C PRO A 57 9.84 11.66 2.70
N ASN A 58 10.83 12.38 2.22
CA ASN A 58 11.85 11.95 1.24
C ASN A 58 11.26 11.74 -0.15
N LEU A 59 10.65 10.60 -0.40
CA LEU A 59 10.00 10.28 -1.66
C LEU A 59 8.52 10.06 -1.38
N ASP A 60 7.64 10.89 -1.92
CA ASP A 60 6.21 10.79 -1.65
C ASP A 60 5.57 9.58 -2.32
N GLY A 61 4.30 9.34 -2.00
CA GLY A 61 3.60 8.15 -2.48
C GLY A 61 3.41 8.13 -3.98
N LEU A 62 3.17 9.27 -4.63
CA LEU A 62 3.01 9.31 -6.09
C LEU A 62 4.31 8.98 -6.80
N GLU A 63 5.42 9.54 -6.34
CA GLU A 63 6.74 9.24 -6.89
C GLU A 63 7.11 7.77 -6.67
N THR A 64 6.80 7.24 -5.49
CA THR A 64 7.03 5.84 -5.17
C THR A 64 6.21 4.92 -6.08
N LEU A 65 4.93 5.25 -6.27
CA LEU A 65 4.05 4.50 -7.18
C LEU A 65 4.63 4.45 -8.60
N ARG A 66 5.05 5.60 -9.11
CA ARG A 66 5.61 5.67 -10.46
C ARG A 66 6.86 4.81 -10.59
N ALA A 67 7.75 4.86 -9.59
CA ALA A 67 8.97 4.06 -9.60
C ALA A 67 8.65 2.56 -9.56
N ILE A 68 7.74 2.14 -8.71
CA ILE A 68 7.34 0.72 -8.62
C ILE A 68 6.71 0.26 -9.93
N LYS A 69 5.81 1.05 -10.53
CA LYS A 69 5.13 0.68 -11.77
C LYS A 69 6.08 0.71 -12.98
N THR A 70 7.11 1.53 -12.95
CA THR A 70 8.15 1.52 -13.97
C THR A 70 8.99 0.25 -13.87
N TYR A 71 9.34 -0.16 -12.66
CA TYR A 71 10.09 -1.38 -12.41
C TYR A 71 9.25 -2.63 -12.72
N ASP A 72 7.97 -2.62 -12.34
CA ASP A 72 7.06 -3.74 -12.54
C ASP A 72 5.67 -3.21 -12.94
N PRO A 73 5.36 -3.14 -14.24
CA PRO A 73 4.06 -2.65 -14.68
C PRO A 73 2.86 -3.45 -14.18
N ALA A 74 3.07 -4.68 -13.74
CA ALA A 74 2.01 -5.54 -13.20
C ALA A 74 1.82 -5.36 -11.68
N ALA A 75 2.59 -4.48 -11.03
CA ALA A 75 2.48 -4.26 -9.59
C ALA A 75 1.08 -3.82 -9.19
N ASN A 76 0.55 -4.41 -8.12
CA ASN A 76 -0.73 -4.03 -7.54
C ASN A 76 -0.47 -3.06 -6.38
N VAL A 77 -0.87 -1.81 -6.55
CA VAL A 77 -0.67 -0.77 -5.55
C VAL A 77 -2.01 -0.16 -5.17
N VAL A 78 -2.31 -0.13 -3.89
CA VAL A 78 -3.46 0.56 -3.31
C VAL A 78 -2.94 1.77 -2.55
N MET A 79 -3.46 2.95 -2.89
CA MET A 79 -3.05 4.17 -2.21
C MET A 79 -3.82 4.35 -0.92
N CYS A 80 -3.14 4.83 0.12
CA CYS A 80 -3.77 5.21 1.38
C CYS A 80 -3.66 6.73 1.50
N THR A 81 -4.80 7.41 1.53
CA THR A 81 -4.84 8.87 1.53
C THR A 81 -5.50 9.39 2.80
N ALA A 82 -5.09 10.57 3.26
CA ALA A 82 -5.73 11.24 4.37
C ALA A 82 -7.00 11.96 3.89
N MET A 83 -7.96 12.12 4.79
CA MET A 83 -9.16 12.91 4.51
C MET A 83 -8.75 14.32 4.10
N GLY A 84 -9.35 14.81 3.00
CA GLY A 84 -8.99 16.11 2.45
C GLY A 84 -7.91 16.05 1.37
N GLN A 85 -7.29 14.91 1.15
CA GLN A 85 -6.25 14.74 0.14
C GLN A 85 -6.66 13.81 -1.01
N GLU A 86 -7.96 13.53 -1.12
CA GLU A 86 -8.47 12.61 -2.13
C GLU A 86 -8.24 13.11 -3.56
N PHE A 87 -8.02 14.41 -3.75
CA PHE A 87 -7.70 14.97 -5.05
C PHE A 87 -6.42 14.36 -5.66
N MET A 88 -5.51 13.86 -4.83
CA MET A 88 -4.28 13.21 -5.28
C MET A 88 -4.53 11.81 -5.84
N VAL A 89 -5.69 11.22 -5.54
CA VAL A 89 -6.03 9.87 -5.99
C VAL A 89 -6.16 9.80 -7.50
N LEU A 90 -6.68 10.86 -8.14
CA LEU A 90 -6.82 10.90 -9.60
C LEU A 90 -5.47 10.72 -10.30
N ASP A 91 -4.43 11.39 -9.79
CA ASP A 91 -3.09 11.23 -10.35
C ASP A 91 -2.56 9.81 -10.12
N ALA A 92 -2.80 9.26 -8.92
CA ALA A 92 -2.38 7.89 -8.62
C ALA A 92 -3.05 6.89 -9.57
N MET A 93 -4.34 7.05 -9.84
CA MET A 93 -5.05 6.16 -10.77
C MET A 93 -4.49 6.26 -12.18
N LYS A 94 -4.11 7.46 -12.63
CA LYS A 94 -3.45 7.65 -13.93
C LYS A 94 -2.12 6.91 -14.01
N TYR A 95 -1.39 6.80 -12.90
CA TYR A 95 -0.12 6.08 -12.86
C TYR A 95 -0.27 4.58 -12.56
N GLY A 96 -1.50 4.09 -12.52
CA GLY A 96 -1.76 2.66 -12.45
C GLY A 96 -2.08 2.09 -11.08
N ALA A 97 -2.42 2.94 -10.09
CA ALA A 97 -2.93 2.42 -8.82
C ALA A 97 -4.22 1.65 -9.04
N ARG A 98 -4.39 0.55 -8.32
CA ARG A 98 -5.57 -0.33 -8.46
C ARG A 98 -6.79 0.22 -7.71
N ASP A 99 -6.58 0.86 -6.58
CA ASP A 99 -7.64 1.35 -5.72
C ASP A 99 -7.07 2.32 -4.70
N PHE A 100 -7.91 2.85 -3.84
CA PHE A 100 -7.47 3.71 -2.74
C PHE A 100 -8.33 3.49 -1.50
N ILE A 101 -7.77 3.83 -0.35
CA ILE A 101 -8.44 3.78 0.95
C ILE A 101 -8.20 5.11 1.66
N VAL A 102 -9.25 5.70 2.24
CA VAL A 102 -9.13 6.97 2.98
C VAL A 102 -8.90 6.68 4.47
N LYS A 103 -7.91 7.31 5.06
CA LYS A 103 -7.62 7.21 6.50
C LYS A 103 -8.41 8.27 7.28
N PRO A 104 -8.95 7.96 8.46
CA PRO A 104 -8.97 6.64 9.09
C PRO A 104 -9.94 5.69 8.39
N PHE A 105 -9.54 4.44 8.21
CA PHE A 105 -10.37 3.44 7.55
C PHE A 105 -10.93 2.44 8.58
N LYS A 106 -12.02 1.78 8.20
CA LYS A 106 -12.56 0.67 8.96
C LYS A 106 -11.85 -0.62 8.56
N ALA A 107 -11.72 -1.54 9.50
CA ALA A 107 -11.06 -2.82 9.25
C ALA A 107 -11.68 -3.58 8.07
N ASP A 108 -13.01 -3.62 8.00
CA ASP A 108 -13.69 -4.33 6.92
C ASP A 108 -13.45 -3.71 5.54
N ARG A 109 -13.27 -2.39 5.46
CA ARG A 109 -12.93 -1.72 4.20
C ARG A 109 -11.55 -2.15 3.73
N LEU A 110 -10.55 -2.16 4.63
CA LEU A 110 -9.21 -2.60 4.31
C LEU A 110 -9.21 -4.05 3.84
N ILE A 111 -9.86 -4.93 4.60
CA ILE A 111 -9.92 -6.36 4.30
C ILE A 111 -10.58 -6.61 2.94
N ARG A 112 -11.71 -5.94 2.65
CA ARG A 112 -12.40 -6.11 1.36
C ARG A 112 -11.55 -5.64 0.19
N THR A 113 -10.85 -4.53 0.35
CA THR A 113 -9.99 -4.01 -0.71
C THR A 113 -8.85 -4.98 -1.00
N VAL A 114 -8.20 -5.49 0.03
CA VAL A 114 -7.13 -6.47 -0.12
C VAL A 114 -7.66 -7.74 -0.80
N ALA A 115 -8.76 -8.28 -0.31
CA ALA A 115 -9.34 -9.51 -0.86
C ALA A 115 -9.78 -9.36 -2.33
N SER A 116 -10.23 -8.18 -2.73
CA SER A 116 -10.65 -7.92 -4.11
C SER A 116 -9.49 -7.96 -5.09
N ILE A 117 -8.26 -7.78 -4.62
CA ILE A 117 -7.08 -7.70 -5.47
C ILE A 117 -6.29 -9.02 -5.46
N ILE A 118 -6.04 -9.57 -4.27
CA ILE A 118 -5.18 -10.76 -4.14
C ILE A 118 -5.94 -12.00 -3.67
N GLY A 119 -7.24 -11.90 -3.49
CA GLY A 119 -8.06 -13.03 -3.03
C GLY A 119 -7.99 -13.20 -1.51
N GLU A 120 -8.78 -14.16 -1.02
CA GLU A 120 -8.82 -14.46 0.41
C GLU A 120 -7.51 -15.13 0.86
N PRO A 121 -7.17 -14.97 2.15
CA PRO A 121 -5.93 -15.54 2.67
C PRO A 121 -5.89 -17.06 2.71
#